data_4cc2a5d45db1045a087bbe817d8bdcbb
#
_entry.id   4cc2a5d45db1045a087bbe817d8bdcbb
#
_cell.length_a   1.000
_cell.length_b   1.000
_cell.length_c   1.000
_cell.angle_alpha   90.00
_cell.angle_beta   90.00
_cell.angle_gamma   90.00
#
_symmetry.space_group_name_H-M   'P 1'
#
loop_
_entity.id
_entity.type
_entity.pdbx_description
1 polymer ?
#
loop_
_entity_poly.entity_id
_entity_poly.type
_entity_poly.pdbx_seq_one_letter_code
_entity_poly.pdbx_strand_id
1 'polypeptide(L)'
;MSERPDAISAEHADRVPDIVIITGMSGSGRTQAMHVFEDMGYFCIDNLPPSLIMQLAEIIGINTGVGRHLCVTSDLRSQGLFDELLDTIETLRDHEMTCKVLFLEASDEVLIRRYSENRRRHPLAKRGDTMADAIQRERMALASIRERADLVIDTSRMRTATLRRRLQTAFSELSEEQLMDVHVFSFGFKHGPVSYTHLRAHETLRHL
;
A
#
# COMPACT_ATOMS: atom_id res chain seq x y z
N MET A 1 -35.33 11.24 24.93
CA MET A 1 -34.72 12.03 23.85
C MET A 1 -33.31 11.44 23.67
N SER A 2 -33.19 10.60 22.67
CA SER A 2 -31.95 9.87 22.37
C SER A 2 -31.28 10.59 21.19
N GLU A 3 -30.18 11.26 21.47
CA GLU A 3 -29.35 11.86 20.44
C GLU A 3 -28.53 10.75 19.74
N ARG A 4 -28.61 10.71 18.43
CA ARG A 4 -27.89 9.77 17.57
C ARG A 4 -26.46 10.27 17.42
N PRO A 5 -25.43 9.43 17.61
CA PRO A 5 -24.04 9.77 17.32
C PRO A 5 -23.59 9.23 15.94
N ASP A 6 -24.33 9.52 14.85
CA ASP A 6 -24.05 8.88 13.55
C ASP A 6 -23.77 9.86 12.40
N ALA A 7 -23.57 11.15 12.67
CA ALA A 7 -23.36 12.14 11.59
C ALA A 7 -21.88 12.43 11.25
N ILE A 8 -20.91 12.00 12.07
CA ILE A 8 -19.48 12.33 11.87
C ILE A 8 -18.75 11.32 10.99
N SER A 9 -19.29 10.11 10.83
CA SER A 9 -18.59 9.01 10.13
C SER A 9 -18.72 9.02 8.61
N ALA A 10 -19.63 9.78 8.01
CA ALA A 10 -19.90 9.72 6.57
C ALA A 10 -19.05 10.71 5.74
N GLU A 11 -18.66 11.85 6.28
CA GLU A 11 -17.88 12.87 5.56
C GLU A 11 -16.39 12.54 5.43
N HIS A 12 -15.86 11.61 6.24
CA HIS A 12 -14.44 11.23 6.20
C HIS A 12 -14.16 10.00 5.31
N ALA A 13 -15.19 9.36 4.75
CA ALA A 13 -15.02 8.12 4.00
C ALA A 13 -14.42 8.31 2.60
N ASP A 14 -14.61 9.49 1.99
CA ASP A 14 -14.17 9.79 0.60
C ASP A 14 -12.92 10.68 0.51
N ARG A 15 -12.36 11.11 1.65
CA ARG A 15 -11.14 11.94 1.65
C ARG A 15 -9.89 11.08 1.50
N VAL A 16 -8.90 11.57 0.73
CA VAL A 16 -7.56 10.96 0.69
C VAL A 16 -7.01 10.90 2.11
N PRO A 17 -6.60 9.73 2.60
CA PRO A 17 -6.12 9.61 3.98
C PRO A 17 -4.80 10.35 4.18
N ASP A 18 -4.69 11.04 5.30
CA ASP A 18 -3.48 11.75 5.68
C ASP A 18 -2.32 10.79 5.93
N ILE A 19 -2.64 9.61 6.48
CA ILE A 19 -1.67 8.58 6.81
C ILE A 19 -2.11 7.22 6.27
N VAL A 20 -1.22 6.54 5.57
CA VAL A 20 -1.40 5.15 5.15
C VAL A 20 -0.35 4.28 5.83
N ILE A 21 -0.79 3.25 6.53
CA ILE A 21 0.07 2.26 7.16
C ILE A 21 0.01 0.97 6.34
N ILE A 22 1.12 0.63 5.70
CA ILE A 22 1.25 -0.60 4.94
C ILE A 22 1.82 -1.69 5.84
N THR A 23 1.09 -2.78 5.98
CA THR A 23 1.56 -3.99 6.65
C THR A 23 1.17 -5.24 5.86
N GLY A 24 1.44 -6.42 6.38
CA GLY A 24 1.09 -7.69 5.74
C GLY A 24 2.25 -8.66 5.62
N MET A 25 1.99 -9.77 4.93
CA MET A 25 2.92 -10.88 4.80
C MET A 25 4.24 -10.47 4.16
N SER A 26 5.33 -10.99 4.67
CA SER A 26 6.65 -10.82 4.06
C SER A 26 6.67 -11.44 2.65
N GLY A 27 7.12 -10.64 1.66
CA GLY A 27 7.06 -11.06 0.24
C GLY A 27 5.71 -10.82 -0.45
N SER A 28 4.72 -10.21 0.22
CA SER A 28 3.42 -9.86 -0.38
C SER A 28 3.46 -8.64 -1.31
N GLY A 29 4.58 -7.91 -1.35
CA GLY A 29 4.73 -6.75 -2.24
C GLY A 29 4.64 -5.39 -1.53
N ARG A 30 4.85 -5.31 -0.22
CA ARG A 30 4.85 -4.06 0.56
C ARG A 30 5.74 -2.97 -0.04
N THR A 31 6.97 -3.30 -0.42
CA THR A 31 7.89 -2.36 -1.07
C THR A 31 7.33 -1.83 -2.39
N GLN A 32 6.67 -2.68 -3.18
CA GLN A 32 6.04 -2.24 -4.43
C GLN A 32 4.87 -1.29 -4.18
N ALA A 33 4.09 -1.57 -3.13
CA ALA A 33 3.01 -0.66 -2.73
C ALA A 33 3.56 0.69 -2.25
N MET A 34 4.64 0.69 -1.46
CA MET A 34 5.29 1.92 -0.99
C MET A 34 5.74 2.79 -2.16
N HIS A 35 6.37 2.22 -3.20
CA HIS A 35 6.74 2.97 -4.40
C HIS A 35 5.53 3.57 -5.13
N VAL A 36 4.38 2.91 -5.09
CA VAL A 36 3.15 3.49 -5.66
C VAL A 36 2.72 4.73 -4.89
N PHE A 37 2.80 4.71 -3.55
CA PHE A 37 2.49 5.88 -2.73
C PHE A 37 3.51 7.00 -2.90
N GLU A 38 4.80 6.69 -3.09
CA GLU A 38 5.82 7.67 -3.46
C GLU A 38 5.45 8.38 -4.78
N ASP A 39 5.05 7.61 -5.80
CA ASP A 39 4.59 8.14 -7.09
C ASP A 39 3.30 8.98 -6.97
N MET A 40 2.48 8.72 -5.96
CA MET A 40 1.28 9.51 -5.63
C MET A 40 1.60 10.76 -4.79
N GLY A 41 2.88 10.99 -4.45
CA GLY A 41 3.32 12.17 -3.70
C GLY A 41 3.30 12.03 -2.18
N TYR A 42 3.06 10.84 -1.64
CA TYR A 42 3.19 10.57 -0.21
C TYR A 42 4.66 10.64 0.22
N PHE A 43 4.89 11.13 1.43
CA PHE A 43 6.17 10.98 2.08
C PHE A 43 6.27 9.58 2.67
N CYS A 44 7.17 8.75 2.14
CA CYS A 44 7.23 7.32 2.47
C CYS A 44 8.40 6.98 3.40
N ILE A 45 8.11 6.20 4.45
CA ILE A 45 9.15 5.68 5.36
C ILE A 45 8.94 4.18 5.55
N ASP A 46 10.03 3.44 5.35
CA ASP A 46 10.04 1.98 5.54
C ASP A 46 10.36 1.62 6.99
N ASN A 47 9.61 0.64 7.51
CA ASN A 47 9.85 0.02 8.82
C ASN A 47 9.83 1.00 10.01
N LEU A 48 8.86 1.91 10.05
CA LEU A 48 8.67 2.85 11.14
C LEU A 48 7.90 2.17 12.30
N PRO A 49 8.39 2.25 13.55
CA PRO A 49 7.62 1.85 14.73
C PRO A 49 6.34 2.69 14.89
N PRO A 50 5.20 2.09 15.30
CA PRO A 50 3.94 2.81 15.45
C PRO A 50 4.04 4.06 16.34
N SER A 51 4.75 3.97 17.46
CA SER A 51 4.96 5.09 18.42
C SER A 51 5.60 6.35 17.82
N LEU A 52 6.29 6.23 16.70
CA LEU A 52 6.92 7.36 16.02
C LEU A 52 6.05 8.00 14.95
N ILE A 53 4.93 7.40 14.58
CA ILE A 53 4.07 7.88 13.49
C ILE A 53 3.52 9.27 13.82
N MET A 54 3.01 9.48 15.04
CA MET A 54 2.45 10.74 15.47
C MET A 54 3.50 11.86 15.45
N GLN A 55 4.67 11.63 16.02
CA GLN A 55 5.76 12.61 16.04
C GLN A 55 6.19 13.00 14.61
N LEU A 56 6.24 12.00 13.71
CA LEU A 56 6.59 12.26 12.33
C LEU A 56 5.50 13.07 11.61
N ALA A 57 4.22 12.75 11.83
CA ALA A 57 3.09 13.48 11.28
C ALA A 57 3.12 14.96 11.69
N GLU A 58 3.48 15.26 12.93
CA GLU A 58 3.67 16.63 13.42
C GLU A 58 4.84 17.32 12.74
N ILE A 59 6.00 16.65 12.62
CA ILE A 59 7.20 17.21 12.00
C ILE A 59 6.96 17.60 10.54
N ILE A 60 6.25 16.76 9.77
CA ILE A 60 5.96 17.04 8.37
C ILE A 60 4.73 17.93 8.17
N GLY A 61 4.06 18.33 9.26
CA GLY A 61 2.98 19.32 9.26
C GLY A 61 1.65 18.81 8.70
N ILE A 62 1.35 17.51 8.81
CA ILE A 62 0.08 16.92 8.34
C ILE A 62 -1.10 17.61 9.01
N ASN A 63 -1.04 17.82 10.32
CA ASN A 63 -2.11 18.44 11.11
C ASN A 63 -2.41 19.91 10.74
N THR A 64 -1.51 20.58 10.01
CA THR A 64 -1.72 21.95 9.55
C THR A 64 -2.38 22.05 8.17
N GLY A 65 -2.62 20.91 7.50
CA GLY A 65 -3.13 20.86 6.14
C GLY A 65 -2.15 21.35 5.05
N VAL A 66 -0.93 21.71 5.44
CA VAL A 66 0.15 22.16 4.55
C VAL A 66 1.14 21.03 4.25
N GLY A 67 1.15 20.01 5.10
CA GLY A 67 2.05 18.87 5.01
C GLY A 67 1.72 17.89 3.89
N ARG A 68 2.66 17.03 3.61
CA ARG A 68 2.47 15.91 2.66
C ARG A 68 1.77 14.76 3.37
N HIS A 69 0.97 13.99 2.64
CA HIS A 69 0.45 12.72 3.12
C HIS A 69 1.61 11.78 3.48
N LEU A 70 1.42 10.99 4.54
CA LEU A 70 2.44 10.06 5.05
C LEU A 70 2.08 8.62 4.67
N CYS A 71 3.04 7.89 4.14
CA CYS A 71 2.92 6.44 3.97
C CYS A 71 4.03 5.74 4.76
N VAL A 72 3.67 4.86 5.65
CA VAL A 72 4.66 4.10 6.44
C VAL A 72 4.47 2.61 6.24
N THR A 73 5.56 1.86 6.15
CA THR A 73 5.48 0.43 6.38
C THR A 73 5.81 0.15 7.84
N SER A 74 5.07 -0.76 8.46
CA SER A 74 5.35 -1.21 9.82
C SER A 74 5.44 -2.72 9.89
N ASP A 75 6.42 -3.21 10.63
CA ASP A 75 6.60 -4.62 10.90
C ASP A 75 5.94 -4.99 12.22
N LEU A 76 4.70 -5.44 12.14
CA LEU A 76 3.84 -5.73 13.30
C LEU A 76 3.93 -7.19 13.78
N ARG A 77 5.00 -7.92 13.43
CA ARG A 77 5.18 -9.33 13.84
C ARG A 77 5.58 -9.51 15.30
N SER A 78 6.04 -8.47 15.95
CA SER A 78 6.39 -8.51 17.39
C SER A 78 5.14 -8.30 18.24
N GLN A 79 4.98 -9.13 19.29
CA GLN A 79 3.92 -8.93 20.27
C GLN A 79 4.03 -7.53 20.90
N GLY A 80 2.92 -6.83 20.99
CA GLY A 80 2.84 -5.47 21.52
C GLY A 80 2.85 -4.36 20.47
N LEU A 81 3.49 -4.54 19.30
CA LEU A 81 3.46 -3.52 18.24
C LEU A 81 2.07 -3.35 17.60
N PHE A 82 1.24 -4.37 17.70
CA PHE A 82 -0.14 -4.29 17.21
C PHE A 82 -1.01 -3.42 18.13
N ASP A 83 -0.94 -3.64 19.45
CA ASP A 83 -1.67 -2.83 20.42
C ASP A 83 -1.19 -1.37 20.33
N GLU A 84 0.12 -1.16 20.24
CA GLU A 84 0.72 0.15 20.01
C GLU A 84 0.24 0.82 18.71
N LEU A 85 0.01 0.05 17.65
CA LEU A 85 -0.58 0.59 16.41
C LEU A 85 -2.03 1.04 16.62
N LEU A 86 -2.84 0.28 17.34
CA LEU A 86 -4.23 0.65 17.63
C LEU A 86 -4.29 1.93 18.45
N ASP A 87 -3.49 2.03 19.50
CA ASP A 87 -3.38 3.23 20.35
C ASP A 87 -2.94 4.44 19.50
N THR A 88 -1.98 4.22 18.59
CA THR A 88 -1.52 5.27 17.67
C THR A 88 -2.64 5.74 16.73
N ILE A 89 -3.43 4.82 16.15
CA ILE A 89 -4.56 5.16 15.27
C ILE A 89 -5.62 5.95 16.03
N GLU A 90 -5.94 5.58 17.27
CA GLU A 90 -6.88 6.33 18.11
C GLU A 90 -6.35 7.74 18.38
N THR A 91 -5.07 7.87 18.75
CA THR A 91 -4.43 9.18 18.97
C THR A 91 -4.47 10.06 17.71
N LEU A 92 -4.20 9.47 16.53
CA LEU A 92 -4.29 10.21 15.26
C LEU A 92 -5.70 10.71 14.97
N ARG A 93 -6.72 9.92 15.27
CA ARG A 93 -8.15 10.31 15.13
C ARG A 93 -8.54 11.45 16.06
N ASP A 94 -8.05 11.42 17.30
CA ASP A 94 -8.27 12.51 18.27
C ASP A 94 -7.66 13.85 17.81
N HIS A 95 -6.64 13.78 16.93
CA HIS A 95 -6.03 14.94 16.28
C HIS A 95 -6.61 15.25 14.88
N GLU A 96 -7.80 14.72 14.56
CA GLU A 96 -8.51 14.91 13.29
C GLU A 96 -7.72 14.44 12.03
N MET A 97 -6.70 13.59 12.21
CA MET A 97 -5.95 12.99 11.13
C MET A 97 -6.58 11.67 10.68
N THR A 98 -6.77 11.53 9.36
CA THR A 98 -7.30 10.30 8.79
C THR A 98 -6.19 9.28 8.58
N CYS A 99 -6.38 8.06 9.10
CA CYS A 99 -5.42 6.96 8.96
C CYS A 99 -6.10 5.74 8.37
N LYS A 100 -5.48 5.11 7.37
CA LYS A 100 -5.92 3.83 6.79
C LYS A 100 -4.83 2.78 6.85
N VAL A 101 -5.22 1.57 7.23
CA VAL A 101 -4.33 0.39 7.29
C VAL A 101 -4.53 -0.45 6.03
N LEU A 102 -3.49 -0.56 5.23
CA LEU A 102 -3.42 -1.43 4.06
C LEU A 102 -2.71 -2.74 4.42
N PHE A 103 -3.41 -3.86 4.31
CA PHE A 103 -2.84 -5.19 4.53
C PHE A 103 -2.61 -5.91 3.20
N LEU A 104 -1.36 -6.28 2.94
CA LEU A 104 -0.99 -7.05 1.74
C LEU A 104 -0.76 -8.51 2.09
N GLU A 105 -1.37 -9.40 1.32
CA GLU A 105 -1.18 -10.83 1.46
C GLU A 105 -0.90 -11.52 0.12
N ALA A 106 -0.49 -12.76 0.19
CA ALA A 106 -0.43 -13.68 -0.95
C ALA A 106 -0.58 -15.12 -0.46
N SER A 107 -0.89 -16.06 -1.38
CA SER A 107 -0.94 -17.47 -1.05
C SER A 107 0.45 -18.00 -0.65
N ASP A 108 0.47 -19.03 0.18
CA ASP A 108 1.71 -19.62 0.68
C ASP A 108 2.62 -20.10 -0.46
N GLU A 109 2.04 -20.70 -1.50
CA GLU A 109 2.77 -21.14 -2.69
C GLU A 109 3.47 -19.99 -3.40
N VAL A 110 2.80 -18.84 -3.53
CA VAL A 110 3.36 -17.65 -4.14
C VAL A 110 4.46 -17.05 -3.28
N LEU A 111 4.26 -16.99 -1.96
CA LEU A 111 5.28 -16.50 -1.03
C LEU A 111 6.52 -17.39 -1.06
N ILE A 112 6.37 -18.72 -0.99
CA ILE A 112 7.48 -19.67 -1.08
C ILE A 112 8.28 -19.46 -2.37
N ARG A 113 7.59 -19.32 -3.50
CA ARG A 113 8.23 -19.07 -4.80
C ARG A 113 9.02 -17.76 -4.79
N ARG A 114 8.42 -16.66 -4.34
CA ARG A 114 9.08 -15.32 -4.26
C ARG A 114 10.31 -15.35 -3.36
N TYR A 115 10.27 -16.07 -2.25
CA TYR A 115 11.43 -16.25 -1.37
C TYR A 115 12.54 -17.08 -2.02
N SER A 116 12.18 -18.14 -2.73
CA SER A 116 13.13 -19.00 -3.45
C SER A 116 13.88 -18.23 -4.54
N GLU A 117 13.18 -17.37 -5.28
CA GLU A 117 13.76 -16.50 -6.30
C GLU A 117 14.76 -15.48 -5.71
N ASN A 118 14.45 -14.91 -4.56
CA ASN A 118 15.27 -13.88 -3.92
C ASN A 118 16.38 -14.41 -3.00
N ARG A 119 16.44 -15.73 -2.76
CA ARG A 119 17.40 -16.38 -1.86
C ARG A 119 17.49 -15.75 -0.46
N ARG A 120 16.45 -15.07 0.01
CA ARG A 120 16.39 -14.46 1.34
C ARG A 120 15.79 -15.44 2.35
N ARG A 121 16.30 -15.41 3.58
CA ARG A 121 15.66 -16.14 4.69
C ARG A 121 14.40 -15.39 5.13
N HIS A 122 13.36 -16.16 5.45
CA HIS A 122 12.15 -15.58 6.03
C HIS A 122 12.47 -14.98 7.42
N PRO A 123 11.99 -13.78 7.75
CA PRO A 123 12.31 -13.11 9.02
C PRO A 123 11.94 -13.92 10.26
N LEU A 124 10.84 -14.69 10.21
CA LEU A 124 10.41 -15.56 11.31
C LEU A 124 10.91 -17.01 11.21
N ALA A 125 11.81 -17.32 10.27
CA ALA A 125 12.38 -18.65 10.16
C ALA A 125 13.34 -18.96 11.32
N LYS A 126 13.06 -20.01 12.07
CA LYS A 126 13.94 -20.56 13.11
C LYS A 126 14.90 -21.58 12.50
N ARG A 127 15.89 -22.01 13.30
CA ARG A 127 16.82 -23.06 12.86
C ARG A 127 16.08 -24.39 12.72
N GLY A 128 16.08 -24.94 11.51
CA GLY A 128 15.39 -26.20 11.20
C GLY A 128 13.97 -26.04 10.65
N ASP A 129 13.41 -24.82 10.60
CA ASP A 129 12.10 -24.59 9.99
C ASP A 129 12.15 -24.74 8.46
N THR A 130 11.05 -25.21 7.90
CA THR A 130 10.76 -25.04 6.47
C THR A 130 10.26 -23.62 6.20
N MET A 131 10.29 -23.21 4.92
CA MET A 131 9.72 -21.91 4.52
C MET A 131 8.21 -21.86 4.82
N ALA A 132 7.50 -22.96 4.62
CA ALA A 132 6.08 -23.07 4.91
C ALA A 132 5.78 -22.85 6.41
N ASP A 133 6.57 -23.41 7.32
CA ASP A 133 6.39 -23.21 8.76
C ASP A 133 6.56 -21.75 9.16
N ALA A 134 7.54 -21.06 8.57
CA ALA A 134 7.79 -19.65 8.83
C ALA A 134 6.65 -18.77 8.33
N ILE A 135 6.12 -19.04 7.13
CA ILE A 135 4.97 -18.33 6.53
C ILE A 135 3.71 -18.55 7.37
N GLN A 136 3.42 -19.77 7.79
CA GLN A 136 2.26 -20.06 8.63
C GLN A 136 2.35 -19.35 9.98
N ARG A 137 3.53 -19.30 10.58
CA ARG A 137 3.76 -18.56 11.82
C ARG A 137 3.52 -17.06 11.65
N GLU A 138 3.98 -16.49 10.54
CA GLU A 138 3.71 -15.08 10.23
C GLU A 138 2.23 -14.83 10.02
N ARG A 139 1.54 -15.69 9.28
CA ARG A 139 0.10 -15.58 9.02
C ARG A 139 -0.71 -15.59 10.32
N MET A 140 -0.38 -16.50 11.25
CA MET A 140 -1.03 -16.53 12.57
C MET A 140 -0.73 -15.26 13.39
N ALA A 141 0.50 -14.77 13.37
CA ALA A 141 0.87 -13.55 14.08
C ALA A 141 0.19 -12.29 13.55
N LEU A 142 -0.13 -12.26 12.25
CA LEU A 142 -0.75 -11.11 11.60
C LEU A 142 -2.28 -11.24 11.44
N ALA A 143 -2.91 -12.32 11.92
CA ALA A 143 -4.33 -12.57 11.72
C ALA A 143 -5.23 -11.45 12.27
N SER A 144 -4.97 -10.98 13.49
CA SER A 144 -5.74 -9.91 14.12
C SER A 144 -5.59 -8.56 13.42
N ILE A 145 -4.41 -8.29 12.84
CA ILE A 145 -4.16 -7.08 12.05
C ILE A 145 -4.93 -7.12 10.73
N ARG A 146 -4.91 -8.28 10.08
CA ARG A 146 -5.63 -8.51 8.84
C ARG A 146 -7.15 -8.26 9.00
N GLU A 147 -7.72 -8.72 10.11
CA GLU A 147 -9.15 -8.56 10.40
C GLU A 147 -9.56 -7.10 10.64
N ARG A 148 -8.62 -6.25 11.10
CA ARG A 148 -8.86 -4.84 11.42
C ARG A 148 -8.32 -3.87 10.37
N ALA A 149 -7.74 -4.40 9.27
CA ALA A 149 -7.26 -3.57 8.18
C ALA A 149 -8.43 -2.96 7.39
N ASP A 150 -8.31 -1.68 7.03
CA ASP A 150 -9.30 -0.97 6.22
C ASP A 150 -9.37 -1.52 4.80
N LEU A 151 -8.22 -1.98 4.27
CA LEU A 151 -8.13 -2.58 2.95
C LEU A 151 -7.19 -3.78 2.95
N VAL A 152 -7.68 -4.94 2.51
CA VAL A 152 -6.89 -6.16 2.31
C VAL A 152 -6.74 -6.42 0.82
N ILE A 153 -5.51 -6.58 0.35
CA ILE A 153 -5.20 -6.90 -1.04
C ILE A 153 -4.43 -8.22 -1.14
N ASP A 154 -5.03 -9.21 -1.78
CA ASP A 154 -4.33 -10.44 -2.19
C ASP A 154 -3.58 -10.19 -3.51
N THR A 155 -2.25 -10.27 -3.43
CA THR A 155 -1.33 -10.06 -4.56
C THR A 155 -0.92 -11.35 -5.27
N SER A 156 -1.50 -12.51 -4.94
CA SER A 156 -1.11 -13.83 -5.45
C SER A 156 -1.08 -13.90 -6.98
N ARG A 157 -2.07 -13.28 -7.62
CA ARG A 157 -2.25 -13.29 -9.08
C ARG A 157 -2.09 -11.90 -9.70
N MET A 158 -1.57 -10.93 -8.93
CA MET A 158 -1.44 -9.57 -9.42
C MET A 158 -0.06 -9.31 -10.04
N ARG A 159 -0.06 -8.62 -11.18
CA ARG A 159 1.13 -7.95 -11.72
C ARG A 159 1.31 -6.61 -10.99
N THR A 160 2.54 -6.09 -10.96
CA THR A 160 2.84 -4.79 -10.36
C THR A 160 1.95 -3.66 -10.89
N ALA A 161 1.68 -3.64 -12.21
CA ALA A 161 0.80 -2.65 -12.82
C ALA A 161 -0.66 -2.74 -12.30
N THR A 162 -1.16 -3.95 -12.04
CA THR A 162 -2.51 -4.15 -11.48
C THR A 162 -2.57 -3.68 -10.03
N LEU A 163 -1.55 -3.97 -9.23
CA LEU A 163 -1.44 -3.47 -7.87
C LEU A 163 -1.41 -1.93 -7.86
N ARG A 164 -0.56 -1.32 -8.71
CA ARG A 164 -0.49 0.14 -8.88
C ARG A 164 -1.87 0.74 -9.11
N ARG A 165 -2.57 0.30 -10.15
CA ARG A 165 -3.91 0.83 -10.49
C ARG A 165 -4.89 0.66 -9.33
N ARG A 166 -4.91 -0.50 -8.67
CA ARG A 166 -5.81 -0.75 -7.54
C ARG A 166 -5.53 0.18 -6.36
N LEU A 167 -4.27 0.46 -6.06
CA LEU A 167 -3.89 1.39 -5.00
C LEU A 167 -4.24 2.83 -5.38
N GLN A 168 -3.96 3.23 -6.62
CA GLN A 168 -4.33 4.56 -7.11
C GLN A 168 -5.84 4.78 -7.01
N THR A 169 -6.67 3.84 -7.49
CA THR A 169 -8.13 3.94 -7.36
C THR A 169 -8.59 3.99 -5.90
N ALA A 170 -7.97 3.23 -5.00
CA ALA A 170 -8.40 3.17 -3.60
C ALA A 170 -7.96 4.36 -2.74
N PHE A 171 -6.90 5.08 -3.13
CA PHE A 171 -6.26 6.11 -2.33
C PHE A 171 -6.08 7.46 -3.07
N SER A 172 -6.68 7.64 -4.24
CA SER A 172 -6.67 8.89 -4.99
C SER A 172 -8.06 9.53 -4.97
N GLU A 173 -8.11 10.85 -5.06
CA GLU A 173 -9.36 11.58 -5.32
C GLU A 173 -9.83 11.43 -6.78
N LEU A 174 -8.95 10.91 -7.65
CA LEU A 174 -9.26 10.74 -9.06
C LEU A 174 -10.06 9.46 -9.28
N SER A 175 -11.16 9.56 -10.01
CA SER A 175 -11.89 8.39 -10.52
C SER A 175 -11.02 7.60 -11.51
N GLU A 176 -11.30 6.31 -11.72
CA GLU A 176 -10.58 5.49 -12.72
C GLU A 176 -10.58 6.12 -14.13
N GLU A 177 -11.61 6.86 -14.47
CA GLU A 177 -11.75 7.56 -15.76
C GLU A 177 -10.78 8.75 -15.92
N GLN A 178 -10.25 9.28 -14.82
CA GLN A 178 -9.32 10.43 -14.80
C GLN A 178 -7.85 10.01 -14.77
N LEU A 179 -7.56 8.73 -14.55
CA LEU A 179 -6.20 8.20 -14.58
C LEU A 179 -5.81 7.90 -16.04
N MET A 180 -5.11 8.84 -16.67
CA MET A 180 -4.53 8.64 -17.98
C MET A 180 -3.09 8.11 -17.82
N ASP A 181 -2.86 6.90 -18.29
CA ASP A 181 -1.51 6.30 -18.31
C ASP A 181 -0.83 6.64 -19.65
N VAL A 182 0.11 7.59 -19.61
CA VAL A 182 0.83 8.04 -20.81
C VAL A 182 2.21 7.41 -20.84
N HIS A 183 2.40 6.46 -21.75
CA HIS A 183 3.71 5.88 -22.01
C HIS A 183 4.42 6.65 -23.15
N VAL A 184 5.49 7.36 -22.79
CA VAL A 184 6.33 8.05 -23.76
C VAL A 184 7.56 7.21 -24.06
N PHE A 185 7.69 6.73 -25.29
CA PHE A 185 8.88 6.02 -25.75
C PHE A 185 9.75 6.94 -26.61
N SER A 186 11.00 7.16 -26.19
CA SER A 186 12.01 7.84 -27.01
C SER A 186 12.85 6.78 -27.73
N PHE A 187 12.95 6.87 -29.04
CA PHE A 187 13.81 5.99 -29.84
C PHE A 187 14.68 6.81 -30.81
N GLY A 188 15.91 6.34 -30.98
CA GLY A 188 16.84 6.96 -31.94
C GLY A 188 16.81 6.24 -33.29
N PHE A 189 16.75 6.96 -34.39
CA PHE A 189 16.75 6.41 -35.76
C PHE A 189 18.04 5.71 -36.18
N LYS A 190 19.06 5.69 -35.32
CA LYS A 190 20.41 5.20 -35.67
C LYS A 190 20.46 3.70 -36.02
N HIS A 191 19.44 2.92 -35.65
CA HIS A 191 19.39 1.47 -35.90
C HIS A 191 18.09 1.00 -36.59
N GLY A 192 17.29 1.92 -37.14
CA GLY A 192 16.09 1.63 -37.91
C GLY A 192 14.86 1.26 -37.06
N PRO A 193 13.67 1.40 -37.61
CA PRO A 193 12.39 1.20 -36.88
C PRO A 193 11.91 -0.27 -36.87
N VAL A 194 12.81 -1.24 -36.85
CA VAL A 194 12.49 -2.65 -37.17
C VAL A 194 11.60 -3.34 -36.14
N SER A 195 11.46 -2.81 -34.94
CA SER A 195 10.69 -3.47 -33.85
C SER A 195 9.29 -2.89 -33.58
N TYR A 196 8.89 -1.81 -34.22
CA TYR A 196 7.69 -1.06 -33.84
C TYR A 196 6.64 -0.88 -34.95
N THR A 197 6.61 -1.78 -35.90
CA THR A 197 5.61 -1.78 -36.99
C THR A 197 4.17 -2.02 -36.53
N HIS A 198 3.92 -2.16 -35.24
CA HIS A 198 2.57 -2.39 -34.67
C HIS A 198 1.98 -1.21 -33.92
N LEU A 199 2.65 -0.07 -33.84
CA LEU A 199 2.04 1.16 -33.37
C LEU A 199 1.23 1.81 -34.50
N ARG A 200 0.09 1.22 -34.83
CA ARG A 200 -0.95 1.90 -35.58
C ARG A 200 -1.72 2.77 -34.61
N ALA A 201 -1.56 4.08 -34.70
CA ALA A 201 -2.54 4.99 -34.17
C ALA A 201 -3.86 4.69 -34.87
N HIS A 202 -4.86 4.22 -34.14
CA HIS A 202 -6.24 4.23 -34.67
C HIS A 202 -6.70 5.68 -34.60
N GLU A 203 -6.43 6.42 -35.67
CA GLU A 203 -7.16 7.65 -35.95
C GLU A 203 -8.58 7.24 -36.28
N THR A 204 -9.49 7.42 -35.33
CA THR A 204 -10.91 7.44 -35.62
C THR A 204 -11.21 8.73 -36.34
N LEU A 205 -11.11 8.72 -37.69
CA LEU A 205 -11.73 9.71 -38.53
C LEU A 205 -13.25 9.64 -38.30
N ARG A 206 -13.77 10.52 -37.47
CA ARG A 206 -15.18 10.90 -37.54
C ARG A 206 -15.33 11.80 -38.73
N HIS A 207 -15.82 11.24 -39.81
CA HIS A 207 -16.42 12.06 -40.87
C HIS A 207 -17.76 12.58 -40.38
N LEU A 208 -17.93 13.85 -40.59
CA LEU A 208 -19.15 14.67 -40.56
C LEU A 208 -20.36 14.00 -41.22
#